data_dc84176de4f4f56437a1e2966be63ae3
#
_entry.id   dc84176de4f4f56437a1e2966be63ae3
#
_cell.length_a   1.000
_cell.length_b   1.000
_cell.length_c   1.000
_cell.angle_alpha   90.00
_cell.angle_beta   90.00
_cell.angle_gamma   90.00
#
_symmetry.space_group_name_H-M   'P 1'
#
loop_
_entity.id
_entity.type
_entity.pdbx_description
1 polymer ?
#
loop_
_entity_poly.entity_id
_entity_poly.type
_entity_poly.pdbx_seq_one_letter_code
_entity_poly.pdbx_strand_id
1 'polypeptide(L)'
;MIYNDKPSYWGFLVSLVFPVRCFCCDGLINYGDYVCDDCRAEIEKCRNSRTKVVSFYGRRYNIHSPFVYMDAAESAVKLIKFTFSPDNAKPMGDEIAAKVRRLRERDFDSVTAVPFTKKDKLDREYNHAVLMAKRVSKRLSVTFDEKLLKKIRQTKRQHHLSGLERRTNLRGAFAACKDVRGKHILLIDDVVTTGATLCECADMLYRAGARKVTCATFAATKYSN
;
A
#
# COMPACT_ATOMS: atom_id res chain seq x y z
N MET A 1 -12.78 -12.72 2.67
CA MET A 1 -12.46 -11.34 3.10
C MET A 1 -12.61 -11.25 4.60
N ILE A 2 -11.56 -10.83 5.32
CA ILE A 2 -11.59 -10.77 6.80
C ILE A 2 -11.74 -9.29 7.19
N TYR A 3 -12.92 -8.74 6.97
CA TYR A 3 -13.28 -7.42 7.47
C TYR A 3 -13.97 -7.60 8.81
N ASN A 4 -13.25 -7.39 9.91
CA ASN A 4 -13.81 -7.60 11.25
C ASN A 4 -13.46 -6.43 12.18
N ASP A 5 -13.96 -5.23 11.83
CA ASP A 5 -14.24 -4.25 12.86
C ASP A 5 -15.69 -4.49 13.29
N LYS A 6 -15.91 -4.89 14.55
CA LYS A 6 -17.27 -5.10 15.04
C LYS A 6 -18.07 -3.82 14.84
N PRO A 7 -19.26 -3.89 14.20
CA PRO A 7 -20.10 -2.72 14.04
C PRO A 7 -20.43 -2.15 15.42
N SER A 8 -20.22 -0.84 15.59
CA SER A 8 -20.54 -0.16 16.84
C SER A 8 -21.89 0.56 16.69
N TYR A 9 -22.66 0.65 17.78
CA TYR A 9 -23.94 1.38 17.78
C TYR A 9 -23.76 2.84 17.32
N TRP A 10 -22.72 3.53 17.79
CA TRP A 10 -22.38 4.89 17.36
C TRP A 10 -22.02 4.96 15.86
N GLY A 11 -21.26 4.00 15.36
CA GLY A 11 -20.95 3.94 13.92
C GLY A 11 -22.21 3.74 13.07
N PHE A 12 -23.18 2.96 13.55
CA PHE A 12 -24.47 2.81 12.87
C PHE A 12 -25.24 4.14 12.82
N LEU A 13 -25.36 4.87 13.94
CA LEU A 13 -26.02 6.18 13.96
C LEU A 13 -25.33 7.18 13.02
N VAL A 14 -24.01 7.22 13.02
CA VAL A 14 -23.24 8.08 12.11
C VAL A 14 -23.48 7.69 10.64
N SER A 15 -23.66 6.41 10.34
CA SER A 15 -23.90 5.93 8.98
C SER A 15 -25.27 6.35 8.40
N LEU A 16 -26.22 6.74 9.25
CA LEU A 16 -27.51 7.30 8.80
C LEU A 16 -27.36 8.69 8.17
N VAL A 17 -26.36 9.46 8.61
CA VAL A 17 -26.05 10.81 8.08
C VAL A 17 -24.94 10.76 7.04
N PHE A 18 -23.93 9.91 7.27
CA PHE A 18 -22.80 9.66 6.38
C PHE A 18 -22.79 8.20 5.92
N PRO A 19 -23.55 7.89 4.86
CA PRO A 19 -23.74 6.51 4.43
C PRO A 19 -22.42 5.88 3.99
N VAL A 20 -22.24 4.59 4.36
CA VAL A 20 -21.06 3.81 3.99
C VAL A 20 -21.05 3.57 2.49
N ARG A 21 -19.85 3.63 1.89
CA ARG A 21 -19.68 3.48 0.45
C ARG A 21 -18.72 2.33 0.11
N CYS A 22 -19.00 1.68 -1.00
CA CYS A 22 -18.18 0.62 -1.55
C CYS A 22 -16.78 1.16 -1.92
N PHE A 23 -15.71 0.54 -1.40
CA PHE A 23 -14.35 0.98 -1.68
C PHE A 23 -13.87 0.73 -3.12
N CYS A 24 -14.69 0.03 -3.95
CA CYS A 24 -14.38 -0.21 -5.36
C CYS A 24 -15.14 0.73 -6.30
N CYS A 25 -16.44 0.99 -6.08
CA CYS A 25 -17.29 1.73 -7.01
C CYS A 25 -17.95 2.99 -6.41
N ASP A 26 -17.71 3.28 -5.12
CA ASP A 26 -18.34 4.38 -4.37
C ASP A 26 -19.87 4.29 -4.22
N GLY A 27 -20.50 3.21 -4.65
CA GLY A 27 -21.93 2.95 -4.45
C GLY A 27 -22.27 2.78 -2.97
N LEU A 28 -23.51 3.08 -2.59
CA LEU A 28 -24.00 2.91 -1.23
C LEU A 28 -24.05 1.44 -0.84
N ILE A 29 -23.63 1.15 0.40
CA ILE A 29 -23.64 -0.21 0.96
C ILE A 29 -24.16 -0.19 2.40
N ASN A 30 -24.49 -1.38 2.92
CA ASN A 30 -24.95 -1.51 4.30
C ASN A 30 -23.82 -1.20 5.30
N TYR A 31 -24.21 -0.69 6.46
CA TYR A 31 -23.29 -0.49 7.57
C TYR A 31 -22.66 -1.82 8.01
N GLY A 32 -21.35 -1.85 8.11
CA GLY A 32 -20.58 -3.05 8.41
C GLY A 32 -19.97 -3.73 7.20
N ASP A 33 -20.42 -3.38 5.98
CA ASP A 33 -19.78 -3.78 4.73
C ASP A 33 -18.69 -2.79 4.29
N TYR A 34 -17.84 -3.22 3.37
CA TYR A 34 -16.82 -2.38 2.71
C TYR A 34 -16.92 -2.47 1.19
N VAL A 35 -17.66 -3.44 0.67
CA VAL A 35 -17.78 -3.71 -0.76
C VAL A 35 -19.19 -4.21 -1.07
N CYS A 36 -19.82 -3.71 -2.15
CA CYS A 36 -21.10 -4.23 -2.65
C CYS A 36 -20.91 -5.63 -3.25
N ASP A 37 -22.02 -6.36 -3.45
CA ASP A 37 -21.98 -7.74 -3.93
C ASP A 37 -21.37 -7.86 -5.33
N ASP A 38 -21.70 -6.95 -6.24
CA ASP A 38 -21.14 -6.92 -7.59
C ASP A 38 -19.62 -6.74 -7.56
N CYS A 39 -19.15 -5.73 -6.83
CA CYS A 39 -17.72 -5.49 -6.69
C CYS A 39 -17.00 -6.60 -5.91
N ARG A 40 -17.69 -7.30 -5.01
CA ARG A 40 -17.16 -8.46 -4.30
C ARG A 40 -16.82 -9.59 -5.27
N ALA A 41 -17.73 -9.89 -6.20
CA ALA A 41 -17.50 -10.88 -7.23
C ALA A 41 -16.36 -10.47 -8.18
N GLU A 42 -16.33 -9.21 -8.60
CA GLU A 42 -15.31 -8.69 -9.51
C GLU A 42 -13.91 -8.62 -8.89
N ILE A 43 -13.78 -8.18 -7.64
CA ILE A 43 -12.46 -8.08 -7.00
C ILE A 43 -11.86 -9.46 -6.69
N GLU A 44 -12.69 -10.49 -6.45
CA GLU A 44 -12.20 -11.86 -6.31
C GLU A 44 -11.56 -12.39 -7.60
N LYS A 45 -12.03 -11.99 -8.79
CA LYS A 45 -11.39 -12.32 -10.07
C LYS A 45 -10.00 -11.69 -10.22
N CYS A 46 -9.75 -10.59 -9.50
CA CYS A 46 -8.46 -9.91 -9.48
C CYS A 46 -7.44 -10.55 -8.53
N ARG A 47 -7.78 -11.63 -7.80
CA ARG A 47 -6.87 -12.26 -6.82
C ARG A 47 -5.52 -12.62 -7.42
N ASN A 48 -4.45 -12.27 -6.70
CA ASN A 48 -3.08 -12.52 -7.10
C ASN A 48 -2.40 -13.51 -6.14
N SER A 49 -2.07 -14.70 -6.65
CA SER A 49 -1.29 -15.70 -5.92
C SER A 49 0.22 -15.50 -6.04
N ARG A 50 0.67 -14.82 -7.11
CA ARG A 50 2.08 -14.68 -7.46
C ARG A 50 2.76 -13.55 -6.67
N THR A 51 4.08 -13.66 -6.50
CA THR A 51 4.94 -12.61 -5.97
C THR A 51 5.62 -11.90 -7.13
N LYS A 52 5.53 -10.56 -7.17
CA LYS A 52 6.25 -9.78 -8.18
C LYS A 52 7.71 -9.65 -7.76
N VAL A 53 8.62 -10.12 -8.63
CA VAL A 53 10.06 -10.00 -8.41
C VAL A 53 10.59 -8.87 -9.27
N VAL A 54 11.27 -7.91 -8.64
CA VAL A 54 11.90 -6.77 -9.31
C VAL A 54 13.39 -6.77 -9.03
N SER A 55 14.20 -6.72 -10.09
CA SER A 55 15.66 -6.53 -9.98
C SER A 55 16.00 -5.06 -10.02
N PHE A 56 16.71 -4.56 -8.97
CA PHE A 56 17.05 -3.16 -8.83
C PHE A 56 18.42 -3.03 -8.14
N TYR A 57 19.37 -2.33 -8.76
CA TYR A 57 20.77 -2.21 -8.30
C TYR A 57 21.43 -3.55 -7.93
N GLY A 58 21.22 -4.59 -8.74
CA GLY A 58 21.79 -5.91 -8.50
C GLY A 58 21.11 -6.73 -7.39
N ARG A 59 20.11 -6.19 -6.71
CA ARG A 59 19.33 -6.89 -5.69
C ARG A 59 17.94 -7.25 -6.22
N ARG A 60 17.43 -8.41 -5.78
CA ARG A 60 16.06 -8.86 -6.07
C ARG A 60 15.14 -8.50 -4.92
N TYR A 61 14.00 -7.88 -5.25
CA TYR A 61 12.97 -7.49 -4.30
C TYR A 61 11.70 -8.27 -4.57
N ASN A 62 11.18 -8.93 -3.54
CA ASN A 62 9.91 -9.62 -3.58
C ASN A 62 8.81 -8.67 -3.12
N ILE A 63 7.81 -8.43 -3.99
CA ILE A 63 6.69 -7.55 -3.71
C ILE A 63 5.42 -8.37 -3.69
N HIS A 64 4.72 -8.33 -2.56
CA HIS A 64 3.53 -9.13 -2.29
C HIS A 64 2.27 -8.27 -2.44
N SER A 65 1.36 -8.66 -3.33
CA SER A 65 0.11 -7.94 -3.59
C SER A 65 -1.05 -8.92 -3.60
N PRO A 66 -2.15 -8.66 -2.88
CA PRO A 66 -3.33 -9.53 -2.91
C PRO A 66 -4.03 -9.54 -4.26
N PHE A 67 -3.89 -8.46 -5.06
CA PHE A 67 -4.61 -8.32 -6.31
C PHE A 67 -3.71 -7.99 -7.50
N VAL A 68 -4.17 -8.36 -8.70
CA VAL A 68 -3.67 -7.81 -9.96
C VAL A 68 -4.34 -6.46 -10.18
N TYR A 69 -3.59 -5.46 -10.64
CA TYR A 69 -4.08 -4.12 -10.96
C TYR A 69 -4.92 -4.15 -12.25
N MET A 70 -6.21 -4.44 -12.12
CA MET A 70 -7.20 -4.53 -13.19
C MET A 70 -8.61 -4.37 -12.60
N ASP A 71 -9.58 -4.03 -13.42
CA ASP A 71 -11.01 -4.02 -13.11
C ASP A 71 -11.34 -3.40 -11.72
N ALA A 72 -12.02 -4.13 -10.85
CA ALA A 72 -12.41 -3.66 -9.53
C ALA A 72 -11.21 -3.25 -8.64
N ALA A 73 -10.07 -3.92 -8.76
CA ALA A 73 -8.86 -3.54 -8.00
C ALA A 73 -8.23 -2.24 -8.53
N GLU A 74 -8.29 -1.99 -9.83
CA GLU A 74 -7.89 -0.71 -10.42
C GLU A 74 -8.83 0.41 -10.00
N SER A 75 -10.13 0.16 -10.04
CA SER A 75 -11.17 1.11 -9.61
C SER A 75 -10.98 1.52 -8.15
N ALA A 76 -10.74 0.56 -7.24
CA ALA A 76 -10.46 0.82 -5.83
C ALA A 76 -9.23 1.74 -5.63
N VAL A 77 -8.15 1.49 -6.38
CA VAL A 77 -6.94 2.32 -6.31
C VAL A 77 -7.17 3.72 -6.88
N LYS A 78 -7.94 3.85 -7.97
CA LYS A 78 -8.32 5.16 -8.51
C LYS A 78 -9.18 5.91 -7.51
N LEU A 79 -10.17 5.24 -6.93
CA LEU A 79 -11.08 5.84 -5.97
C LEU A 79 -10.32 6.43 -4.77
N ILE A 80 -9.45 5.66 -4.10
CA ILE A 80 -8.69 6.16 -2.95
C ILE A 80 -7.77 7.33 -3.31
N LYS A 81 -7.32 7.44 -4.57
CA LYS A 81 -6.45 8.53 -5.04
C LYS A 81 -7.19 9.83 -5.33
N PHE A 82 -8.46 9.75 -5.68
CA PHE A 82 -9.23 10.88 -6.19
C PHE A 82 -10.43 11.25 -5.31
N THR A 83 -10.80 10.42 -4.33
CA THR A 83 -11.84 10.73 -3.35
C THR A 83 -11.22 11.03 -1.99
N PHE A 84 -11.83 11.97 -1.26
CA PHE A 84 -11.42 12.33 0.11
C PHE A 84 -11.93 11.33 1.15
N SER A 85 -11.86 10.03 0.85
CA SER A 85 -12.35 8.98 1.75
C SER A 85 -11.20 8.15 2.33
N PRO A 86 -10.63 8.55 3.48
CA PRO A 86 -9.56 7.80 4.14
C PRO A 86 -10.00 6.41 4.61
N ASP A 87 -11.31 6.20 4.76
CA ASP A 87 -11.87 4.91 5.19
C ASP A 87 -11.67 3.80 4.16
N ASN A 88 -11.54 4.14 2.87
CA ASN A 88 -11.22 3.17 1.82
C ASN A 88 -9.84 2.52 2.02
N ALA A 89 -8.93 3.13 2.77
CA ALA A 89 -7.65 2.53 3.13
C ALA A 89 -7.79 1.33 4.09
N LYS A 90 -8.88 1.24 4.87
CA LYS A 90 -9.09 0.17 5.84
C LYS A 90 -9.21 -1.20 5.16
N PRO A 91 -10.17 -1.44 4.24
CA PRO A 91 -10.28 -2.71 3.54
C PRO A 91 -9.03 -3.03 2.72
N MET A 92 -8.40 -2.05 2.09
CA MET A 92 -7.16 -2.26 1.34
C MET A 92 -6.01 -2.72 2.24
N GLY A 93 -5.85 -2.11 3.41
CA GLY A 93 -4.86 -2.51 4.41
C GLY A 93 -5.14 -3.91 4.99
N ASP A 94 -6.41 -4.28 5.18
CA ASP A 94 -6.80 -5.60 5.64
C ASP A 94 -6.42 -6.70 4.64
N GLU A 95 -6.62 -6.46 3.35
CA GLU A 95 -6.22 -7.38 2.29
C GLU A 95 -4.69 -7.54 2.19
N ILE A 96 -3.93 -6.44 2.32
CA ILE A 96 -2.46 -6.50 2.39
C ILE A 96 -2.03 -7.33 3.61
N ALA A 97 -2.61 -7.07 4.79
CA ALA A 97 -2.28 -7.81 5.99
C ALA A 97 -2.59 -9.31 5.87
N ALA A 98 -3.74 -9.67 5.27
CA ALA A 98 -4.11 -11.06 5.00
C ALA A 98 -3.11 -11.75 4.06
N LYS A 99 -2.63 -11.05 3.00
CA LYS A 99 -1.60 -11.56 2.09
C LYS A 99 -0.27 -11.81 2.82
N VAL A 100 0.16 -10.83 3.61
CA VAL A 100 1.45 -10.87 4.32
C VAL A 100 1.47 -11.93 5.42
N ARG A 101 0.35 -12.17 6.13
CA ARG A 101 0.22 -13.25 7.13
C ARG A 101 0.49 -14.65 6.58
N ARG A 102 0.34 -14.85 5.27
CA ARG A 102 0.59 -16.13 4.61
C ARG A 102 2.06 -16.34 4.23
N LEU A 103 2.92 -15.35 4.44
CA LEU A 103 4.35 -15.48 4.19
C LEU A 103 5.02 -16.39 5.23
N ARG A 104 6.05 -17.13 4.81
CA ARG A 104 6.83 -17.99 5.73
C ARG A 104 7.58 -17.16 6.76
N GLU A 105 8.22 -16.07 6.32
CA GLU A 105 8.93 -15.12 7.18
C GLU A 105 8.08 -13.86 7.34
N ARG A 106 7.54 -13.69 8.54
CA ARG A 106 6.60 -12.63 8.92
C ARG A 106 6.89 -12.02 10.29
N ASP A 107 8.11 -12.23 10.79
CA ASP A 107 8.66 -11.66 12.03
C ASP A 107 9.08 -10.20 11.80
N PHE A 108 8.13 -9.33 11.53
CA PHE A 108 8.38 -7.92 11.28
C PHE A 108 8.62 -7.16 12.57
N ASP A 109 9.72 -6.40 12.63
CA ASP A 109 10.01 -5.49 13.74
C ASP A 109 9.24 -4.17 13.59
N SER A 110 8.95 -3.75 12.34
CA SER A 110 8.28 -2.48 12.08
C SER A 110 7.58 -2.47 10.72
N VAL A 111 6.49 -1.71 10.64
CA VAL A 111 5.80 -1.38 9.39
C VAL A 111 6.07 0.07 9.05
N THR A 112 6.38 0.36 7.80
CA THR A 112 6.50 1.73 7.28
C THR A 112 5.84 1.86 5.91
N ALA A 113 5.73 3.07 5.40
CA ALA A 113 5.13 3.36 4.11
C ALA A 113 6.07 4.15 3.21
N VAL A 114 5.85 4.06 1.90
CA VAL A 114 6.50 4.97 0.94
C VAL A 114 6.10 6.42 1.27
N PRO A 115 7.08 7.31 1.52
CA PRO A 115 6.80 8.67 1.98
C PRO A 115 6.44 9.61 0.83
N PHE A 116 5.63 10.63 1.12
CA PHE A 116 5.35 11.77 0.25
C PHE A 116 6.28 12.95 0.55
N THR A 117 6.49 13.86 -0.42
CA THR A 117 7.06 15.19 -0.16
C THR A 117 6.01 16.12 0.45
N LYS A 118 6.46 17.28 0.98
CA LYS A 118 5.55 18.34 1.42
C LYS A 118 4.63 18.80 0.27
N LYS A 119 5.11 18.83 -0.97
CA LYS A 119 4.32 19.22 -2.14
C LYS A 119 3.33 18.14 -2.55
N ASP A 120 3.70 16.86 -2.45
CA ASP A 120 2.74 15.76 -2.67
C ASP A 120 1.56 15.87 -1.68
N LYS A 121 1.81 16.38 -0.45
CA LYS A 121 0.77 16.65 0.55
C LYS A 121 -0.15 17.83 0.21
N LEU A 122 0.33 18.81 -0.57
CA LEU A 122 -0.51 19.91 -1.06
C LEU A 122 -1.43 19.46 -2.20
N ASP A 123 -0.94 18.53 -3.04
CA ASP A 123 -1.70 17.97 -4.15
C ASP A 123 -2.68 16.85 -3.71
N ARG A 124 -2.46 16.27 -2.53
CA ARG A 124 -3.26 15.17 -1.96
C ARG A 124 -3.35 15.32 -0.45
N GLU A 125 -4.57 15.34 0.06
CA GLU A 125 -4.85 15.54 1.48
C GLU A 125 -4.22 14.45 2.38
N TYR A 126 -4.13 13.21 1.86
CA TYR A 126 -3.61 12.07 2.60
C TYR A 126 -2.56 11.28 1.82
N ASN A 127 -1.59 10.72 2.54
CA ASN A 127 -0.74 9.65 2.01
C ASN A 127 -1.46 8.30 2.18
N HIS A 128 -2.01 7.78 1.10
CA HIS A 128 -2.78 6.53 1.10
C HIS A 128 -1.95 5.33 1.56
N ALA A 129 -0.65 5.29 1.21
CA ALA A 129 0.26 4.26 1.68
C ALA A 129 0.43 4.28 3.20
N VAL A 130 0.46 5.47 3.81
CA VAL A 130 0.51 5.64 5.28
C VAL A 130 -0.77 5.14 5.94
N LEU A 131 -1.94 5.45 5.37
CA LEU A 131 -3.23 4.98 5.91
C LEU A 131 -3.32 3.45 5.86
N MET A 132 -2.96 2.85 4.72
CA MET A 132 -2.91 1.39 4.58
C MET A 132 -1.89 0.76 5.53
N ALA A 133 -0.68 1.34 5.65
CA ALA A 133 0.37 0.84 6.53
C ALA A 133 -0.05 0.87 8.02
N LYS A 134 -0.74 1.92 8.47
CA LYS A 134 -1.33 1.99 9.81
C LYS A 134 -2.34 0.86 10.04
N ARG A 135 -3.18 0.56 9.04
CA ARG A 135 -4.12 -0.55 9.13
C ARG A 135 -3.42 -1.90 9.17
N VAL A 136 -2.43 -2.11 8.31
CA VAL A 136 -1.59 -3.33 8.30
C VAL A 136 -0.92 -3.53 9.66
N SER A 137 -0.29 -2.49 10.21
CA SER A 137 0.35 -2.48 11.54
C SER A 137 -0.63 -2.94 12.62
N LYS A 138 -1.83 -2.36 12.67
CA LYS A 138 -2.89 -2.75 13.62
C LYS A 138 -3.28 -4.22 13.45
N ARG A 139 -3.44 -4.70 12.21
CA ARG A 139 -3.83 -6.09 11.93
C ARG A 139 -2.74 -7.11 12.27
N LEU A 140 -1.49 -6.74 12.12
CA LEU A 140 -0.34 -7.62 12.40
C LEU A 140 0.15 -7.50 13.84
N SER A 141 -0.33 -6.51 14.61
CA SER A 141 0.18 -6.15 15.95
C SER A 141 1.68 -5.81 15.93
N VAL A 142 2.11 -5.10 14.86
CA VAL A 142 3.50 -4.66 14.66
C VAL A 142 3.55 -3.13 14.69
N THR A 143 4.57 -2.55 15.28
CA THR A 143 4.73 -1.08 15.39
C THR A 143 4.77 -0.42 14.01
N PHE A 144 3.96 0.64 13.81
CA PHE A 144 4.06 1.52 12.65
C PHE A 144 5.02 2.68 12.93
N ASP A 145 6.00 2.89 12.05
CA ASP A 145 6.92 4.03 12.14
C ASP A 145 7.01 4.76 10.80
N GLU A 146 6.27 5.86 10.68
CA GLU A 146 6.27 6.73 9.50
C GLU A 146 7.61 7.42 9.26
N LYS A 147 8.42 7.58 10.34
CA LYS A 147 9.68 8.34 10.31
C LYS A 147 10.90 7.53 9.89
N LEU A 148 10.74 6.26 9.50
CA LEU A 148 11.87 5.45 9.01
C LEU A 148 12.41 5.96 7.68
N LEU A 149 11.53 6.49 6.84
CA LEU A 149 11.87 7.02 5.52
C LEU A 149 11.35 8.45 5.35
N LYS A 150 12.07 9.24 4.58
CA LYS A 150 11.58 10.53 4.07
C LYS A 150 11.89 10.67 2.59
N LYS A 151 11.03 11.35 1.85
CA LYS A 151 11.30 11.81 0.49
C LYS A 151 11.98 13.16 0.57
N ILE A 152 13.24 13.22 0.13
CA ILE A 152 14.12 14.41 0.29
C ILE A 152 14.21 15.24 -0.98
N ARG A 153 13.82 14.69 -2.13
CA ARG A 153 13.84 15.38 -3.42
C ARG A 153 12.51 15.16 -4.15
N GLN A 154 12.02 16.22 -4.77
CA GLN A 154 10.87 16.13 -5.65
C GLN A 154 11.23 15.38 -6.93
N THR A 155 10.32 14.54 -7.38
CA THR A 155 10.46 13.75 -8.60
C THR A 155 9.40 14.18 -9.62
N LYS A 156 9.72 14.11 -10.91
CA LYS A 156 8.72 14.36 -11.96
C LYS A 156 7.56 13.37 -11.85
N ARG A 157 6.35 13.77 -12.22
CA ARG A 157 5.19 12.86 -12.24
C ARG A 157 5.50 11.67 -13.15
N GLN A 158 5.29 10.45 -12.63
CA GLN A 158 5.73 9.21 -13.28
C GLN A 158 4.86 8.77 -14.46
N HIS A 159 3.68 9.38 -14.64
CA HIS A 159 2.71 8.95 -15.66
C HIS A 159 3.24 9.06 -17.10
N HIS A 160 4.20 9.95 -17.37
CA HIS A 160 4.76 10.20 -18.72
C HIS A 160 6.18 9.67 -18.88
N LEU A 161 6.73 8.92 -17.90
CA LEU A 161 8.10 8.44 -17.93
C LEU A 161 8.16 6.96 -18.31
N SER A 162 9.14 6.60 -19.16
CA SER A 162 9.53 5.21 -19.44
C SER A 162 10.09 4.52 -18.20
N GLY A 163 10.22 3.19 -18.22
CA GLY A 163 10.75 2.44 -17.09
C GLY A 163 12.17 2.84 -16.67
N LEU A 164 13.03 3.18 -17.63
CA LEU A 164 14.40 3.64 -17.37
C LEU A 164 14.40 5.06 -16.77
N GLU A 165 13.63 5.98 -17.34
CA GLU A 165 13.48 7.35 -16.83
C GLU A 165 12.90 7.37 -15.41
N ARG A 166 11.96 6.46 -15.08
CA ARG A 166 11.44 6.32 -13.71
C ARG A 166 12.54 5.95 -12.72
N ARG A 167 13.45 5.05 -13.08
CA ARG A 167 14.59 4.66 -12.21
C ARG A 167 15.52 5.85 -11.97
N THR A 168 15.90 6.55 -13.02
CA THR A 168 16.79 7.72 -12.93
C THR A 168 16.13 8.87 -12.15
N ASN A 169 14.84 9.11 -12.36
CA ASN A 169 14.06 10.13 -11.67
C ASN A 169 13.97 9.90 -10.15
N LEU A 170 13.99 8.65 -9.69
CA LEU A 170 13.84 8.28 -8.28
C LEU A 170 15.17 8.16 -7.54
N ARG A 171 16.29 8.01 -8.25
CA ARG A 171 17.60 7.83 -7.64
C ARG A 171 17.93 8.97 -6.68
N GLY A 172 18.19 8.62 -5.38
CA GLY A 172 18.49 9.59 -4.33
C GLY A 172 17.31 10.50 -3.95
N ALA A 173 16.07 10.10 -4.29
CA ALA A 173 14.88 10.86 -3.89
C ALA A 173 14.42 10.57 -2.46
N PHE A 174 14.91 9.48 -1.86
CA PHE A 174 14.54 9.02 -0.53
C PHE A 174 15.76 8.89 0.37
N ALA A 175 15.54 8.98 1.67
CA ALA A 175 16.55 8.74 2.70
C ALA A 175 15.95 7.99 3.90
N ALA A 176 16.72 7.06 4.46
CA ALA A 176 16.42 6.51 5.77
C ALA A 176 16.76 7.54 6.85
N CYS A 177 15.89 7.67 7.86
CA CYS A 177 16.00 8.69 8.89
C CYS A 177 16.38 8.13 10.26
N LYS A 178 16.37 6.79 10.39
CA LYS A 178 16.69 6.08 11.64
C LYS A 178 17.58 4.89 11.34
N ASP A 179 18.34 4.49 12.34
CA ASP A 179 19.07 3.23 12.34
C ASP A 179 18.05 2.07 12.41
N VAL A 180 18.14 1.18 11.46
CA VAL A 180 17.28 -0.02 11.36
C VAL A 180 18.10 -1.30 11.35
N ARG A 181 19.32 -1.25 11.89
CA ARG A 181 20.25 -2.39 11.93
C ARG A 181 19.61 -3.64 12.52
N GLY A 182 19.78 -4.75 11.81
CA GLY A 182 19.26 -6.06 12.19
C GLY A 182 17.75 -6.23 12.07
N LYS A 183 16.98 -5.18 11.76
CA LYS A 183 15.52 -5.22 11.72
C LYS A 183 14.97 -5.81 10.42
N HIS A 184 13.82 -6.46 10.52
CA HIS A 184 12.98 -6.86 9.41
C HIS A 184 11.84 -5.84 9.24
N ILE A 185 11.86 -5.08 8.16
CA ILE A 185 10.92 -3.99 7.90
C ILE A 185 9.88 -4.41 6.85
N LEU A 186 8.61 -4.17 7.12
CA LEU A 186 7.53 -4.28 6.15
C LEU A 186 7.25 -2.90 5.55
N LEU A 187 7.53 -2.74 4.25
CA LEU A 187 7.34 -1.50 3.48
C LEU A 187 6.06 -1.58 2.64
N ILE A 188 5.16 -0.61 2.80
CA ILE A 188 3.83 -0.56 2.17
C ILE A 188 3.76 0.56 1.14
N ASP A 189 3.09 0.25 0.00
CA ASP A 189 2.65 1.23 -1.01
C ASP A 189 1.26 0.84 -1.53
N ASP A 190 0.64 1.68 -2.36
CA ASP A 190 -0.69 1.40 -2.94
C ASP A 190 -0.61 0.41 -4.11
N VAL A 191 0.21 0.68 -5.10
CA VAL A 191 0.33 -0.12 -6.34
C VAL A 191 1.78 -0.27 -6.76
N VAL A 192 2.16 -1.46 -7.17
CA VAL A 192 3.42 -1.68 -7.85
C VAL A 192 3.22 -1.81 -9.36
N THR A 193 3.84 -0.89 -10.10
CA THR A 193 3.99 -0.96 -11.56
C THR A 193 5.37 -1.53 -11.93
N THR A 194 6.36 -0.67 -12.11
CA THR A 194 7.76 -1.07 -12.32
C THR A 194 8.48 -1.50 -11.04
N GLY A 195 7.96 -1.12 -9.88
CA GLY A 195 8.58 -1.33 -8.58
C GLY A 195 9.69 -0.35 -8.22
N ALA A 196 10.00 0.61 -9.09
CA ALA A 196 11.14 1.52 -8.88
C ALA A 196 11.06 2.30 -7.56
N THR A 197 9.90 2.82 -7.19
CA THR A 197 9.70 3.56 -5.93
C THR A 197 9.92 2.67 -4.69
N LEU A 198 9.28 1.50 -4.67
CA LEU A 198 9.45 0.54 -3.58
C LEU A 198 10.89 0.07 -3.44
N CYS A 199 11.54 -0.25 -4.57
CA CYS A 199 12.92 -0.73 -4.57
C CYS A 199 13.90 0.35 -4.10
N GLU A 200 13.72 1.62 -4.52
CA GLU A 200 14.55 2.73 -4.04
C GLU A 200 14.38 2.93 -2.53
N CYS A 201 13.15 2.93 -2.02
CA CYS A 201 12.88 3.03 -0.59
C CYS A 201 13.47 1.84 0.19
N ALA A 202 13.31 0.63 -0.32
CA ALA A 202 13.86 -0.58 0.30
C ALA A 202 15.39 -0.58 0.30
N ASP A 203 16.03 -0.10 -0.78
CA ASP A 203 17.49 0.04 -0.84
C ASP A 203 18.01 1.01 0.23
N MET A 204 17.30 2.12 0.47
CA MET A 204 17.66 3.04 1.55
C MET A 204 17.57 2.38 2.93
N LEU A 205 16.57 1.54 3.18
CA LEU A 205 16.47 0.78 4.44
C LEU A 205 17.59 -0.25 4.56
N TYR A 206 17.95 -0.95 3.49
CA TYR A 206 19.10 -1.87 3.50
C TYR A 206 20.42 -1.14 3.76
N ARG A 207 20.63 0.04 3.16
CA ARG A 207 21.82 0.88 3.44
C ARG A 207 21.88 1.39 4.87
N ALA A 208 20.72 1.55 5.51
CA ALA A 208 20.61 1.89 6.93
C ALA A 208 20.72 0.65 7.85
N GLY A 209 21.09 -0.53 7.31
CA GLY A 209 21.40 -1.74 8.04
C GLY A 209 20.24 -2.70 8.27
N ALA A 210 19.10 -2.53 7.62
CA ALA A 210 18.01 -3.50 7.74
C ALA A 210 18.47 -4.91 7.36
N ARG A 211 18.15 -5.91 8.21
CA ARG A 211 18.42 -7.32 7.94
C ARG A 211 17.59 -7.80 6.76
N LYS A 212 16.33 -7.35 6.70
CA LYS A 212 15.38 -7.71 5.65
C LYS A 212 14.37 -6.59 5.41
N VAL A 213 13.97 -6.42 4.16
CA VAL A 213 12.84 -5.56 3.77
C VAL A 213 11.87 -6.40 2.94
N THR A 214 10.66 -6.55 3.43
CA THR A 214 9.54 -7.14 2.70
C THR A 214 8.67 -6.02 2.16
N CYS A 215 8.38 -6.04 0.86
CA CYS A 215 7.53 -5.04 0.22
C CYS A 215 6.13 -5.61 0.00
N ALA A 216 5.10 -4.80 0.29
CA ALA A 216 3.73 -5.18 -0.02
C ALA A 216 2.93 -3.98 -0.53
N THR A 217 2.00 -4.25 -1.46
CA THR A 217 1.09 -3.26 -2.04
C THR A 217 -0.31 -3.84 -2.13
N PHE A 218 -1.33 -3.00 -2.32
CA PHE A 218 -2.69 -3.51 -2.54
C PHE A 218 -2.81 -4.24 -3.88
N ALA A 219 -2.26 -3.66 -4.96
CA ALA A 219 -2.29 -4.28 -6.27
C ALA A 219 -0.95 -4.24 -7.00
N ALA A 220 -0.74 -5.16 -7.95
CA ALA A 220 0.41 -5.20 -8.85
C ALA A 220 -0.06 -5.22 -10.30
N THR A 221 0.58 -4.45 -11.19
CA THR A 221 0.35 -4.63 -12.63
C THR A 221 0.75 -6.03 -13.08
N LYS A 222 0.07 -6.53 -14.12
CA LYS A 222 0.42 -7.82 -14.74
C LYS A 222 1.92 -7.87 -15.03
N TYR A 223 2.47 -9.06 -14.92
CA TYR A 223 3.88 -9.28 -15.29
C TYR A 223 4.00 -9.03 -16.80
N SER A 224 4.85 -8.08 -17.20
CA SER A 224 5.38 -8.11 -18.58
C SER A 224 6.30 -9.32 -18.65
N ASN A 225 6.00 -10.26 -19.53
CA ASN A 225 6.90 -11.33 -19.87
C ASN A 225 8.19 -10.77 -20.43
#